data_b14747e68c4f32d8d529f1f969b3d55e
#
_entry.id   b14747e68c4f32d8d529f1f969b3d55e
#
_cell.length_a   1.000
_cell.length_b   1.000
_cell.length_c   1.000
_cell.angle_alpha   90.00
_cell.angle_beta   90.00
_cell.angle_gamma   90.00
#
_symmetry.space_group_name_H-M   'P 1'
#
loop_
_entity.id
_entity.type
_entity.pdbx_description
1 polymer ?
#
loop_
_entity_poly.entity_id
_entity_poly.type
_entity_poly.pdbx_seq_one_letter_code
_entity_poly.pdbx_strand_id
1 'polypeptide(L)'
;MSSHMIGIVLFLQQNIKITEVFTMKHLLSCEFNLDTACVELCFSDGSMVSIDTIAVENEVVNNIYQQSELDNLIYHDPAAYADLILNGDPAVYLKTVTEYQNLD
;
A
#
# COMPACT_ATOMS: atom_id res chain seq x y z
N MET A 1 -11.69 7.60 -7.45
CA MET A 1 -11.42 6.21 -7.39
C MET A 1 -10.02 5.87 -7.85
N SER A 2 -9.55 4.83 -7.35
CA SER A 2 -8.12 4.56 -7.44
C SER A 2 -7.74 3.62 -8.58
N SER A 3 -8.46 3.63 -9.70
CA SER A 3 -8.12 2.73 -10.79
C SER A 3 -6.70 2.96 -11.31
N HIS A 4 -6.22 4.18 -11.28
CA HIS A 4 -4.85 4.45 -11.71
C HIS A 4 -3.81 3.91 -10.74
N MET A 5 -4.20 3.56 -9.52
CA MET A 5 -3.28 2.97 -8.56
C MET A 5 -2.91 1.53 -8.91
N ILE A 6 -3.70 0.88 -9.75
CA ILE A 6 -3.42 -0.50 -10.14
C ILE A 6 -2.06 -0.60 -10.81
N GLY A 7 -1.65 0.44 -11.54
CA GLY A 7 -0.39 0.42 -12.25
C GLY A 7 0.85 0.38 -11.38
N ILE A 8 0.74 0.68 -10.07
CA ILE A 8 1.89 0.67 -9.18
C ILE A 8 1.99 -0.60 -8.35
N VAL A 9 1.10 -1.56 -8.58
CA VAL A 9 1.09 -2.85 -7.90
C VAL A 9 1.50 -3.92 -8.90
N LEU A 10 2.49 -4.75 -8.51
CA LEU A 10 2.96 -5.83 -9.35
C LEU A 10 2.35 -7.14 -8.91
N PHE A 11 1.66 -7.82 -9.83
CA PHE A 11 1.06 -9.12 -9.56
C PHE A 11 1.82 -10.19 -10.30
N LEU A 12 2.12 -11.28 -9.62
CA LEU A 12 2.69 -12.46 -10.25
C LEU A 12 1.61 -13.34 -10.84
N GLN A 13 0.39 -13.22 -10.36
CA GLN A 13 -0.77 -13.86 -10.97
C GLN A 13 -1.70 -12.78 -11.48
N GLN A 14 -2.08 -12.86 -12.73
CA GLN A 14 -2.72 -11.75 -13.40
C GLN A 14 -4.24 -11.77 -13.36
N ASN A 15 -4.86 -12.90 -13.07
CA ASN A 15 -6.31 -13.00 -13.15
C ASN A 15 -7.03 -12.77 -11.84
N ILE A 16 -6.31 -12.30 -10.82
CA ILE A 16 -6.86 -12.10 -9.50
C ILE A 16 -7.20 -10.63 -9.31
N LYS A 17 -8.43 -10.36 -8.91
CA LYS A 17 -8.82 -9.00 -8.57
C LYS A 17 -8.16 -8.58 -7.27
N ILE A 18 -7.84 -7.30 -7.16
CA ILE A 18 -7.15 -6.79 -5.98
C ILE A 18 -7.94 -7.09 -4.71
N THR A 19 -9.25 -6.87 -4.73
CA THR A 19 -10.06 -7.11 -3.54
C THR A 19 -10.07 -8.58 -3.14
N GLU A 20 -9.93 -9.49 -4.10
CA GLU A 20 -9.93 -10.91 -3.81
C GLU A 20 -8.64 -11.36 -3.12
N VAL A 21 -7.56 -10.63 -3.33
CA VAL A 21 -6.28 -10.97 -2.71
C VAL A 21 -6.43 -11.04 -1.19
N PHE A 22 -7.15 -10.08 -0.60
CA PHE A 22 -7.29 -10.03 0.85
C PHE A 22 -8.47 -10.83 1.37
N THR A 23 -9.47 -11.16 0.53
CA THR A 23 -10.66 -11.84 1.01
C THR A 23 -10.63 -13.34 0.81
N MET A 24 -9.90 -13.82 -0.21
CA MET A 24 -9.93 -15.22 -0.57
C MET A 24 -8.63 -15.95 -0.29
N LYS A 25 -7.54 -15.23 -0.09
CA LYS A 25 -6.24 -15.84 0.13
C LYS A 25 -5.73 -15.53 1.52
N HIS A 26 -5.02 -16.50 2.06
CA HIS A 26 -4.40 -16.34 3.36
C HIS A 26 -3.08 -15.60 3.22
N LEU A 27 -2.94 -14.49 3.89
CA LEU A 27 -1.70 -13.73 3.90
C LEU A 27 -0.72 -14.39 4.85
N LEU A 28 0.38 -14.87 4.32
CA LEU A 28 1.43 -15.49 5.11
C LEU A 28 2.42 -14.48 5.66
N SER A 29 2.78 -13.50 4.86
CA SER A 29 3.74 -12.49 5.29
C SER A 29 3.53 -11.20 4.51
N CYS A 30 3.90 -10.11 5.16
CA CYS A 30 3.86 -8.79 4.55
C CYS A 30 5.02 -8.00 5.12
N GLU A 31 6.04 -7.71 4.29
CA GLU A 31 7.26 -7.09 4.75
C GLU A 31 7.74 -6.04 3.78
N PHE A 32 8.40 -5.02 4.32
CA PHE A 32 9.01 -4.00 3.51
C PHE A 32 10.44 -4.42 3.17
N ASN A 33 10.75 -4.45 1.88
CA ASN A 33 12.08 -4.77 1.38
C ASN A 33 12.82 -3.48 1.07
N LEU A 34 13.84 -3.17 1.87
CA LEU A 34 14.60 -1.93 1.70
C LEU A 34 15.36 -1.87 0.38
N ASP A 35 15.80 -3.02 -0.12
CA ASP A 35 16.60 -3.06 -1.34
C ASP A 35 15.79 -2.64 -2.56
N THR A 36 14.52 -3.02 -2.59
CA THR A 36 13.64 -2.73 -3.72
C THR A 36 12.68 -1.60 -3.43
N ALA A 37 12.59 -1.16 -2.18
CA ALA A 37 11.63 -0.17 -1.72
C ALA A 37 10.19 -0.64 -1.97
N CYS A 38 9.94 -1.93 -1.83
CA CYS A 38 8.62 -2.52 -2.07
C CYS A 38 8.10 -3.19 -0.82
N VAL A 39 6.79 -3.10 -0.61
CA VAL A 39 6.12 -3.92 0.39
C VAL A 39 5.68 -5.20 -0.29
N GLU A 40 6.18 -6.33 0.20
CA GLU A 40 6.00 -7.62 -0.43
C GLU A 40 5.04 -8.48 0.38
N LEU A 41 3.99 -8.98 -0.28
CA LEU A 41 2.98 -9.83 0.32
C LEU A 41 3.10 -11.23 -0.25
N CYS A 42 3.09 -12.23 0.62
CA CYS A 42 3.11 -13.63 0.22
C CYS A 42 1.85 -14.30 0.75
N PHE A 43 1.22 -15.11 -0.09
CA PHE A 43 -0.04 -15.76 0.25
C PHE A 43 0.10 -17.27 0.27
N SER A 44 -0.86 -17.93 0.93
CA SER A 44 -0.79 -19.38 1.17
C SER A 44 -0.83 -20.20 -0.10
N ASP A 45 -1.36 -19.67 -1.19
CA ASP A 45 -1.42 -20.37 -2.47
C ASP A 45 -0.15 -20.20 -3.30
N GLY A 46 0.86 -19.52 -2.78
CA GLY A 46 2.12 -19.28 -3.47
C GLY A 46 2.13 -18.01 -4.30
N SER A 47 1.04 -17.26 -4.36
CA SER A 47 1.04 -16.00 -5.08
C SER A 47 1.71 -14.91 -4.26
N MET A 48 2.21 -13.89 -4.96
CA MET A 48 2.89 -12.76 -4.33
C MET A 48 2.44 -11.46 -4.98
N VAL A 49 2.43 -10.40 -4.17
CA VAL A 49 2.14 -9.04 -4.64
C VAL A 49 3.25 -8.14 -4.13
N SER A 50 3.72 -7.24 -4.95
CA SER A 50 4.78 -6.30 -4.59
C SER A 50 4.29 -4.89 -4.85
N ILE A 51 4.30 -4.04 -3.82
CA ILE A 51 3.84 -2.65 -3.93
C ILE A 51 5.07 -1.75 -3.93
N ASP A 52 5.25 -1.01 -5.02
CA ASP A 52 6.35 -0.07 -5.17
C ASP A 52 6.03 1.20 -4.37
N THR A 53 6.67 1.36 -3.22
CA THR A 53 6.37 2.48 -2.33
C THR A 53 6.77 3.82 -2.94
N ILE A 54 7.81 3.84 -3.76
CA ILE A 54 8.25 5.08 -4.41
C ILE A 54 7.18 5.55 -5.40
N ALA A 55 6.62 4.62 -6.16
CA ALA A 55 5.57 4.97 -7.11
C ALA A 55 4.32 5.47 -6.40
N VAL A 56 3.96 4.84 -5.26
CA VAL A 56 2.83 5.31 -4.46
C VAL A 56 3.07 6.74 -3.97
N GLU A 57 4.26 7.00 -3.44
CA GLU A 57 4.59 8.32 -2.94
C GLU A 57 4.46 9.38 -4.03
N ASN A 58 4.97 9.05 -5.22
CA ASN A 58 4.92 10.00 -6.33
C ASN A 58 3.49 10.31 -6.74
N GLU A 59 2.57 9.37 -6.54
CA GLU A 59 1.18 9.57 -6.91
C GLU A 59 0.38 10.34 -5.88
N VAL A 60 0.61 10.09 -4.59
CA VAL A 60 -0.36 10.53 -3.58
C VAL A 60 0.20 11.50 -2.54
N VAL A 61 1.51 11.59 -2.39
CA VAL A 61 2.12 12.42 -1.34
C VAL A 61 2.29 13.85 -1.84
N ASN A 62 1.78 14.82 -1.07
CA ASN A 62 1.85 16.23 -1.43
C ASN A 62 2.74 17.05 -0.50
N ASN A 63 3.08 16.52 0.66
CA ASN A 63 3.88 17.26 1.63
C ASN A 63 4.58 16.30 2.58
N ILE A 64 5.44 16.84 3.42
CA ILE A 64 6.26 16.03 4.31
C ILE A 64 5.42 15.31 5.39
N TYR A 65 4.29 15.88 5.77
CA TYR A 65 3.43 15.24 6.77
C TYR A 65 2.82 13.97 6.21
N GLN A 66 2.41 14.01 4.94
CA GLN A 66 1.86 12.85 4.26
C GLN A 66 2.94 11.80 4.04
N GLN A 67 4.15 12.24 3.70
CA GLN A 67 5.28 11.34 3.56
C GLN A 67 5.56 10.59 4.87
N SER A 68 5.57 11.33 5.97
CA SER A 68 5.81 10.72 7.28
C SER A 68 4.74 9.72 7.65
N GLU A 69 3.50 10.01 7.29
CA GLU A 69 2.40 9.11 7.61
C GLU A 69 2.53 7.78 6.86
N LEU A 70 2.87 7.84 5.58
CA LEU A 70 3.09 6.63 4.81
C LEU A 70 4.31 5.85 5.32
N ASP A 71 5.40 6.56 5.61
CA ASP A 71 6.60 5.91 6.13
C ASP A 71 6.30 5.19 7.43
N ASN A 72 5.51 5.81 8.29
CA ASN A 72 5.14 5.20 9.56
C ASN A 72 4.40 3.88 9.33
N LEU A 73 3.46 3.85 8.39
CA LEU A 73 2.77 2.62 8.06
C LEU A 73 3.71 1.57 7.50
N ILE A 74 4.57 1.98 6.57
CA ILE A 74 5.49 1.03 5.92
C ILE A 74 6.40 0.35 6.94
N TYR A 75 6.93 1.11 7.90
CA TYR A 75 7.90 0.57 8.85
C TYR A 75 7.27 -0.09 10.06
N HIS A 76 6.07 0.31 10.45
CA HIS A 76 5.45 -0.20 11.67
C HIS A 76 4.29 -1.14 11.42
N ASP A 77 3.60 -1.01 10.29
CA ASP A 77 2.45 -1.87 10.00
C ASP A 77 2.30 -2.02 8.50
N PRO A 78 3.21 -2.77 7.86
CA PRO A 78 3.15 -2.93 6.40
C PRO A 78 1.87 -3.59 5.91
N ALA A 79 1.21 -4.41 6.74
CA ALA A 79 -0.06 -5.01 6.35
C ALA A 79 -1.14 -3.93 6.23
N ALA A 80 -1.18 -2.97 7.15
CA ALA A 80 -2.12 -1.85 7.06
C ALA A 80 -1.82 -0.98 5.84
N TYR A 81 -0.53 -0.76 5.54
CA TYR A 81 -0.13 -0.05 4.35
C TYR A 81 -0.66 -0.75 3.09
N ALA A 82 -0.45 -2.06 3.01
CA ALA A 82 -0.89 -2.83 1.85
C ALA A 82 -2.40 -2.77 1.69
N ASP A 83 -3.14 -2.91 2.80
CA ASP A 83 -4.59 -2.83 2.74
C ASP A 83 -5.05 -1.46 2.25
N LEU A 84 -4.41 -0.39 2.73
CA LEU A 84 -4.74 0.96 2.31
C LEU A 84 -4.54 1.13 0.79
N ILE A 85 -3.41 0.63 0.27
CA ILE A 85 -3.08 0.79 -1.14
C ILE A 85 -3.98 -0.07 -2.03
N LEU A 86 -4.22 -1.31 -1.62
CA LEU A 86 -4.94 -2.26 -2.46
C LEU A 86 -6.46 -2.13 -2.37
N ASN A 87 -6.97 -1.78 -1.21
CA ASN A 87 -8.41 -1.77 -0.96
C ASN A 87 -8.95 -0.40 -0.59
N GLY A 88 -8.11 0.55 -0.23
CA GLY A 88 -8.54 1.86 0.22
C GLY A 88 -8.23 2.96 -0.77
N ASP A 89 -8.27 4.19 -0.26
CA ASP A 89 -7.93 5.37 -1.04
C ASP A 89 -6.84 6.14 -0.27
N PRO A 90 -5.58 5.91 -0.61
CA PRO A 90 -4.49 6.53 0.14
C PRO A 90 -4.49 8.06 0.08
N ALA A 91 -4.92 8.66 -1.02
CA ALA A 91 -4.95 10.12 -1.12
C ALA A 91 -5.95 10.70 -0.12
N VAL A 92 -7.12 10.11 -0.02
CA VAL A 92 -8.13 10.57 0.94
C VAL A 92 -7.67 10.33 2.37
N TYR A 93 -7.10 9.16 2.63
CA TYR A 93 -6.58 8.84 3.96
C TYR A 93 -5.55 9.87 4.41
N LEU A 94 -4.57 10.17 3.53
CA LEU A 94 -3.50 11.10 3.87
C LEU A 94 -4.03 12.50 4.11
N LYS A 95 -4.96 12.94 3.29
CA LYS A 95 -5.56 14.25 3.46
C LYS A 95 -6.26 14.32 4.82
N THR A 96 -7.02 13.29 5.15
CA THR A 96 -7.79 13.28 6.39
C THR A 96 -6.88 13.35 7.62
N VAL A 97 -5.88 12.48 7.69
CA VAL A 97 -5.02 12.41 8.88
C VAL A 97 -4.14 13.64 9.03
N THR A 98 -3.67 14.21 7.92
CA THR A 98 -2.80 15.37 8.00
C THR A 98 -3.58 16.67 8.25
N GLU A 99 -4.83 16.73 7.82
CA GLU A 99 -5.66 17.88 8.15
C GLU A 99 -5.93 17.95 9.64
N TYR A 100 -6.10 16.82 10.29
CA TYR A 100 -6.25 16.80 11.73
C TYR A 100 -5.03 17.40 12.42
N GLN A 101 -3.86 17.04 11.96
CA GLN A 101 -2.63 17.54 12.55
C GLN A 101 -2.46 19.04 12.32
N ASN A 102 -2.90 19.51 11.17
CA ASN A 102 -2.74 20.93 10.81
C ASN A 102 -3.73 21.83 11.53
N LEU A 103 -4.77 21.30 12.13
CA LEU A 103 -5.73 22.09 12.85
C LEU A 103 -5.20 22.58 14.19
N ASP A 104 -4.16 21.97 14.66
CA ASP A 104 -3.50 22.39 15.89
C ASP A 104 -2.43 23.43 15.62
#